data_5114109571bf4770afd670f4b55b3858
#
_entry.id   5114109571bf4770afd670f4b55b3858
#
_cell.length_a   1.000
_cell.length_b   1.000
_cell.length_c   1.000
_cell.angle_alpha   90.00
_cell.angle_beta   90.00
_cell.angle_gamma   90.00
#
_symmetry.space_group_name_H-M   'P 1'
#
loop_
_entity.id
_entity.type
_entity.pdbx_description
1 polymer ?
#
loop_
_entity_poly.entity_id
_entity_poly.type
_entity_poly.pdbx_seq_one_letter_code
_entity_poly.pdbx_strand_id
1 'polypeptide(L)'
;SVNEFLSSGFAQAYAGHQFGYFSILGDGRALMIGEHVTTDNKRFDIQLKGSGRTSYSRGGDGKATLYSMLREYIISEAMNGLKIPTTRSLAVVKTNERIRRTSIEDGAVLTRIAQSHIRVGTFAFVSSTGNKSLLKELADYTINRHYSYIKDSENKYIEFFKEVVLN
;
A
#
# COMPACT_ATOMS: atom_id res chain seq x y z
N SER A 1 -20.66 4.69 11.52
CA SER A 1 -20.71 5.84 10.57
C SER A 1 -19.48 5.85 9.66
N VAL A 2 -19.51 6.64 8.57
CA VAL A 2 -18.34 6.79 7.67
C VAL A 2 -17.12 7.29 8.45
N ASN A 3 -17.31 8.17 9.40
CA ASN A 3 -16.23 8.70 10.23
C ASN A 3 -15.59 7.63 11.14
N GLU A 4 -16.37 6.72 11.70
CA GLU A 4 -15.85 5.58 12.48
C GLU A 4 -15.06 4.62 11.58
N PHE A 5 -15.56 4.34 10.39
CA PHE A 5 -14.86 3.52 9.40
C PHE A 5 -13.51 4.13 9.00
N LEU A 6 -13.46 5.44 8.77
CA LEU A 6 -12.21 6.13 8.44
C LEU A 6 -11.28 6.27 9.66
N SER A 7 -11.81 6.35 10.88
CA SER A 7 -11.00 6.45 12.10
C SER A 7 -10.30 5.14 12.48
N SER A 8 -10.79 3.99 11.99
CA SER A 8 -10.15 2.68 12.19
C SER A 8 -9.02 2.38 11.19
N GLY A 9 -8.86 3.20 10.16
CA GLY A 9 -7.82 3.02 9.15
C GLY A 9 -6.42 3.32 9.69
N PHE A 10 -5.40 2.70 9.10
CA PHE A 10 -4.00 2.90 9.48
C PHE A 10 -3.10 3.16 8.26
N ALA A 11 -2.05 3.95 8.47
CA ALA A 11 -1.01 4.18 7.49
C ALA A 11 0.15 3.21 7.70
N GLN A 12 0.65 2.61 6.62
CA GLN A 12 1.75 1.66 6.68
C GLN A 12 3.09 2.36 6.66
N ALA A 13 4.04 1.86 7.47
CA ALA A 13 5.43 2.24 7.41
C ALA A 13 6.15 1.46 6.31
N TYR A 14 7.03 2.13 5.57
CA TYR A 14 7.96 1.49 4.66
C TYR A 14 9.20 2.37 4.47
N ALA A 15 10.28 1.80 3.99
CA ALA A 15 11.52 2.50 3.70
C ALA A 15 12.06 2.10 2.33
N GLY A 16 12.96 2.88 1.80
CA GLY A 16 13.61 2.61 0.54
C GLY A 16 14.50 3.76 0.09
N HIS A 17 15.15 3.57 -1.04
CA HIS A 17 15.98 4.60 -1.65
C HIS A 17 15.11 5.57 -2.46
N GLN A 18 15.23 6.86 -2.14
CA GLN A 18 14.59 7.94 -2.88
C GLN A 18 15.64 9.05 -3.11
N PHE A 19 15.84 9.44 -4.36
CA PHE A 19 16.84 10.44 -4.75
C PHE A 19 18.27 10.11 -4.27
N GLY A 20 18.62 8.81 -4.28
CA GLY A 20 19.95 8.34 -3.87
C GLY A 20 20.14 8.13 -2.37
N TYR A 21 19.14 8.43 -1.54
CA TYR A 21 19.21 8.28 -0.08
C TYR A 21 18.24 7.22 0.41
N PHE A 22 18.67 6.46 1.43
CA PHE A 22 17.74 5.60 2.17
C PHE A 22 16.83 6.47 3.03
N SER A 23 15.53 6.33 2.84
CA SER A 23 14.53 7.16 3.50
C SER A 23 13.42 6.31 4.09
N ILE A 24 12.96 6.69 5.28
CA ILE A 24 11.71 6.19 5.85
C ILE A 24 10.58 7.02 5.23
N LEU A 25 9.72 6.38 4.44
CA LEU A 25 8.69 7.05 3.65
C LEU A 25 7.34 6.98 4.34
N GLY A 26 6.77 5.79 4.48
CA GLY A 26 5.42 5.58 4.97
C GLY A 26 4.32 6.11 4.03
N ASP A 27 3.09 5.76 4.34
CA ASP A 27 1.91 6.17 3.58
C ASP A 27 1.46 7.58 3.96
N GLY A 28 2.13 8.61 3.45
CA GLY A 28 1.88 10.03 3.80
C GLY A 28 0.53 10.59 3.32
N ARG A 29 -0.19 9.88 2.46
CA ARG A 29 -1.54 10.22 1.98
C ARG A 29 -2.38 8.99 1.64
N ALA A 30 -2.01 7.83 2.12
CA ALA A 30 -2.76 6.60 1.91
C ALA A 30 -3.12 5.98 3.26
N LEU A 31 -4.32 5.44 3.36
CA LEU A 31 -4.90 4.89 4.57
C LEU A 31 -5.46 3.52 4.27
N MET A 32 -4.93 2.48 4.91
CA MET A 32 -5.49 1.14 4.88
C MET A 32 -6.80 1.14 5.66
N ILE A 33 -7.88 0.73 5.00
CA ILE A 33 -9.21 0.67 5.62
C ILE A 33 -9.47 -0.71 6.22
N GLY A 34 -9.01 -1.74 5.54
CA GLY A 34 -9.22 -3.11 5.97
C GLY A 34 -9.02 -4.09 4.83
N GLU A 35 -9.51 -5.30 5.06
CA GLU A 35 -9.45 -6.40 4.11
C GLU A 35 -10.86 -6.82 3.68
N HIS A 36 -10.98 -7.23 2.44
CA HIS A 36 -12.17 -7.87 1.90
C HIS A 36 -11.85 -9.32 1.54
N VAL A 37 -12.68 -10.24 1.99
CA VAL A 37 -12.60 -11.65 1.62
C VAL A 37 -13.76 -11.94 0.67
N THR A 38 -13.43 -12.39 -0.53
CA THR A 38 -14.42 -12.74 -1.56
C THR A 38 -15.08 -14.10 -1.26
N THR A 39 -16.15 -14.41 -1.95
CA THR A 39 -16.87 -15.69 -1.82
C THR A 39 -16.02 -16.90 -2.20
N ASP A 40 -14.98 -16.72 -3.01
CA ASP A 40 -13.97 -17.72 -3.37
C ASP A 40 -12.72 -17.67 -2.47
N ASN A 41 -12.86 -17.07 -1.27
CA ASN A 41 -11.82 -16.97 -0.24
C ASN A 41 -10.55 -16.21 -0.66
N LYS A 42 -10.61 -15.39 -1.68
CA LYS A 42 -9.51 -14.48 -1.99
C LYS A 42 -9.54 -13.26 -1.09
N ARG A 43 -8.39 -12.87 -0.57
CA ARG A 43 -8.25 -11.74 0.33
C ARG A 43 -7.63 -10.55 -0.40
N PHE A 44 -8.23 -9.39 -0.22
CA PHE A 44 -7.77 -8.14 -0.80
C PHE A 44 -7.71 -7.04 0.25
N ASP A 45 -6.64 -6.29 0.25
CA ASP A 45 -6.51 -5.05 1.01
C ASP A 45 -7.25 -3.93 0.30
N ILE A 46 -7.97 -3.11 1.07
CA ILE A 46 -8.63 -1.90 0.59
C ILE A 46 -7.91 -0.69 1.19
N GLN A 47 -7.43 0.20 0.34
CA GLN A 47 -6.70 1.39 0.74
C GLN A 47 -7.28 2.63 0.06
N LEU A 48 -7.49 3.69 0.83
CA LEU A 48 -7.81 5.02 0.30
C LEU A 48 -6.53 5.84 0.12
N LYS A 49 -6.42 6.55 -0.99
CA LYS A 49 -5.31 7.45 -1.27
C LYS A 49 -5.81 8.85 -1.58
N GLY A 50 -5.28 9.83 -0.87
CA GLY A 50 -5.72 11.22 -0.97
C GLY A 50 -6.83 11.61 0.01
N SER A 51 -7.15 10.76 0.97
CA SER A 51 -8.26 10.94 1.92
C SER A 51 -7.94 11.88 3.09
N GLY A 52 -6.69 12.33 3.22
CA GLY A 52 -6.28 13.25 4.27
C GLY A 52 -4.96 12.85 4.93
N ARG A 53 -4.65 13.53 6.03
CA ARG A 53 -3.40 13.35 6.76
C ARG A 53 -3.29 11.98 7.41
N THR A 54 -2.06 11.47 7.42
CA THR A 54 -1.62 10.29 8.16
C THR A 54 -0.43 10.65 9.05
N SER A 55 -0.02 9.73 9.91
CA SER A 55 1.19 9.89 10.74
C SER A 55 2.47 10.08 9.90
N TYR A 56 2.46 9.73 8.61
CA TYR A 56 3.59 9.85 7.69
C TYR A 56 3.50 11.04 6.72
N SER A 57 2.55 11.97 6.91
CA SER A 57 2.34 13.09 5.98
C SER A 57 3.44 14.15 6.00
N ARG A 58 4.35 14.14 6.97
CA ARG A 58 5.52 15.04 7.07
C ARG A 58 5.18 16.51 6.81
N GLY A 59 4.10 17.00 7.44
CA GLY A 59 3.61 18.37 7.26
C GLY A 59 2.71 18.59 6.04
N GLY A 60 2.57 17.63 5.15
CA GLY A 60 1.62 17.66 4.04
C GLY A 60 0.16 17.54 4.48
N ASP A 61 -0.78 17.87 3.58
CA ASP A 61 -2.22 17.79 3.83
C ASP A 61 -2.80 16.37 3.65
N GLY A 62 -2.02 15.43 3.12
CA GLY A 62 -2.46 14.06 2.83
C GLY A 62 -3.49 13.94 1.71
N LYS A 63 -3.80 15.02 1.02
CA LYS A 63 -4.80 15.07 -0.05
C LYS A 63 -4.18 14.81 -1.42
N ALA A 64 -5.03 14.51 -2.40
CA ALA A 64 -4.62 14.28 -3.77
C ALA A 64 -5.52 15.03 -4.75
N THR A 65 -4.94 15.49 -5.87
CA THR A 65 -5.69 16.15 -6.93
C THR A 65 -6.38 15.11 -7.81
N LEU A 66 -7.51 15.48 -8.41
CA LEU A 66 -8.25 14.64 -9.34
C LEU A 66 -7.35 14.15 -10.48
N TYR A 67 -6.53 15.04 -11.04
CA TYR A 67 -5.59 14.71 -12.10
C TYR A 67 -4.61 13.59 -11.68
N SER A 68 -4.04 13.69 -10.47
CA SER A 68 -3.07 12.70 -10.00
C SER A 68 -3.73 11.34 -9.74
N MET A 69 -4.96 11.33 -9.26
CA MET A 69 -5.70 10.08 -8.99
C MET A 69 -6.20 9.41 -10.26
N LEU A 70 -6.66 10.18 -11.25
CA LEU A 70 -7.04 9.65 -12.56
C LEU A 70 -5.83 9.06 -13.29
N ARG A 71 -4.68 9.72 -13.22
CA ARG A 71 -3.45 9.20 -13.82
C ARG A 71 -3.02 7.86 -13.18
N GLU A 72 -3.09 7.75 -11.86
CA GLU A 72 -2.78 6.52 -11.15
C GLU A 72 -3.79 5.41 -11.51
N TYR A 73 -5.08 5.75 -11.59
CA TYR A 73 -6.12 4.82 -12.03
C TYR A 73 -5.84 4.27 -13.43
N ILE A 74 -5.64 5.15 -14.40
CA ILE A 74 -5.41 4.75 -15.80
C ILE A 74 -4.18 3.86 -15.92
N ILE A 75 -3.07 4.23 -15.28
CA ILE A 75 -1.83 3.46 -15.36
C ILE A 75 -1.94 2.11 -14.66
N SER A 76 -2.58 2.03 -13.49
CA SER A 76 -2.77 0.74 -12.80
C SER A 76 -3.60 -0.23 -13.64
N GLU A 77 -4.66 0.25 -14.27
CA GLU A 77 -5.51 -0.57 -15.12
C GLU A 77 -4.83 -0.93 -16.45
N ALA A 78 -4.04 -0.03 -17.02
CA ALA A 78 -3.22 -0.31 -18.20
C ALA A 78 -2.18 -1.40 -17.93
N MET A 79 -1.48 -1.32 -16.79
CA MET A 79 -0.51 -2.35 -16.37
C MET A 79 -1.18 -3.71 -16.19
N ASN A 80 -2.37 -3.74 -15.56
CA ASN A 80 -3.15 -4.97 -15.45
C ASN A 80 -3.56 -5.50 -16.83
N GLY A 81 -3.96 -4.64 -17.76
CA GLY A 81 -4.28 -5.02 -19.15
C GLY A 81 -3.09 -5.62 -19.87
N LEU A 82 -1.87 -5.18 -19.57
CA LEU A 82 -0.62 -5.74 -20.05
C LEU A 82 -0.18 -7.02 -19.31
N LYS A 83 -1.00 -7.51 -18.37
CA LYS A 83 -0.73 -8.69 -17.51
C LYS A 83 0.49 -8.50 -16.60
N ILE A 84 0.82 -7.27 -16.25
CA ILE A 84 1.86 -6.94 -15.28
C ILE A 84 1.19 -6.90 -13.90
N PRO A 85 1.66 -7.70 -12.91
CA PRO A 85 1.12 -7.68 -11.55
C PRO A 85 1.18 -6.26 -10.97
N THR A 86 0.03 -5.76 -10.51
CA THR A 86 -0.07 -4.39 -10.02
C THR A 86 -1.23 -4.23 -9.04
N THR A 87 -1.16 -3.18 -8.22
CA THR A 87 -2.30 -2.71 -7.44
C THR A 87 -3.40 -2.25 -8.39
N ARG A 88 -4.63 -2.69 -8.17
CA ARG A 88 -5.80 -2.29 -8.93
C ARG A 88 -6.44 -1.04 -8.34
N SER A 89 -7.17 -0.34 -9.17
CA SER A 89 -7.94 0.85 -8.80
C SER A 89 -9.43 0.57 -8.93
N LEU A 90 -10.18 0.68 -7.82
CA LEU A 90 -11.61 0.43 -7.82
C LEU A 90 -12.39 1.65 -8.29
N ALA A 91 -12.08 2.81 -7.73
CA ALA A 91 -12.80 4.04 -8.01
C ALA A 91 -11.95 5.29 -7.73
N VAL A 92 -12.20 6.35 -8.48
CA VAL A 92 -11.76 7.71 -8.16
C VAL A 92 -13.00 8.53 -7.87
N VAL A 93 -13.05 9.12 -6.68
CA VAL A 93 -14.17 9.96 -6.25
C VAL A 93 -13.66 11.40 -6.14
N LYS A 94 -14.25 12.31 -6.94
CA LYS A 94 -14.01 13.75 -6.81
C LYS A 94 -14.59 14.21 -5.48
N THR A 95 -13.80 14.94 -4.69
CA THR A 95 -14.28 15.60 -3.47
C THR A 95 -14.76 17.01 -3.81
N ASN A 96 -15.54 17.61 -2.91
CA ASN A 96 -15.94 19.02 -3.08
C ASN A 96 -14.86 19.99 -2.58
N GLU A 97 -13.66 19.50 -2.32
CA GLU A 97 -12.54 20.31 -1.83
C GLU A 97 -11.68 20.83 -2.99
N ARG A 98 -11.22 22.07 -2.82
CA ARG A 98 -10.21 22.68 -3.69
C ARG A 98 -8.85 22.55 -3.03
N ILE A 99 -7.90 21.95 -3.73
CA ILE A 99 -6.55 21.67 -3.21
C ILE A 99 -5.56 22.62 -3.87
N ARG A 100 -4.80 23.32 -3.03
CA ARG A 100 -3.73 24.19 -3.51
C ARG A 100 -2.46 23.38 -3.76
N ARG A 101 -1.98 23.41 -5.00
CA ARG A 101 -0.68 22.89 -5.44
C ARG A 101 0.04 24.02 -6.18
N THR A 102 0.54 23.79 -7.38
CA THR A 102 1.00 24.88 -8.27
C THR A 102 -0.16 25.77 -8.68
N SER A 103 -1.34 25.20 -8.79
CA SER A 103 -2.63 25.88 -9.03
C SER A 103 -3.67 25.41 -8.02
N ILE A 104 -4.88 25.96 -8.08
CA ILE A 104 -6.02 25.45 -7.33
C ILE A 104 -6.70 24.36 -8.16
N GLU A 105 -6.69 23.14 -7.66
CA GLU A 105 -7.17 21.95 -8.35
C GLU A 105 -8.30 21.28 -7.58
N ASP A 106 -9.10 20.48 -8.28
CA ASP A 106 -10.12 19.64 -7.65
C ASP A 106 -9.46 18.50 -6.88
N GLY A 107 -9.95 18.27 -5.66
CA GLY A 107 -9.54 17.14 -4.84
C GLY A 107 -10.21 15.84 -5.25
N ALA A 108 -9.53 14.73 -5.03
CA ALA A 108 -10.09 13.39 -5.22
C ALA A 108 -9.45 12.37 -4.30
N VAL A 109 -10.20 11.28 -4.09
CA VAL A 109 -9.75 10.09 -3.37
C VAL A 109 -9.80 8.90 -4.32
N LEU A 110 -8.71 8.14 -4.36
CA LEU A 110 -8.61 6.88 -5.09
C LEU A 110 -8.78 5.72 -4.11
N THR A 111 -9.67 4.79 -4.41
CA THR A 111 -9.76 3.50 -3.73
C THR A 111 -8.90 2.48 -4.46
N ARG A 112 -7.89 1.96 -3.77
CA ARG A 112 -6.95 0.94 -4.27
C ARG A 112 -7.29 -0.41 -3.69
N ILE A 113 -7.11 -1.45 -4.51
CA ILE A 113 -7.28 -2.84 -4.12
C ILE A 113 -6.03 -3.61 -4.51
N ALA A 114 -5.51 -4.41 -3.60
CA ALA A 114 -4.38 -5.30 -3.86
C ALA A 114 -4.53 -6.59 -3.04
N GLN A 115 -3.90 -7.66 -3.48
CA GLN A 115 -3.77 -8.87 -2.64
C GLN A 115 -3.04 -8.55 -1.33
N SER A 116 -2.17 -7.56 -1.35
CA SER A 116 -1.51 -6.98 -0.18
C SER A 116 -0.89 -5.63 -0.56
N HIS A 117 -0.75 -4.75 0.43
CA HIS A 117 0.07 -3.53 0.32
C HIS A 117 1.44 -3.70 1.01
N ILE A 118 1.80 -4.91 1.43
CA ILE A 118 3.17 -5.23 1.87
C ILE A 118 4.09 -5.09 0.66
N ARG A 119 5.22 -4.48 0.87
CA ARG A 119 6.24 -4.22 -0.17
C ARG A 119 7.63 -4.51 0.37
N VAL A 120 8.61 -4.64 -0.52
CA VAL A 120 10.03 -4.78 -0.11
C VAL A 120 10.42 -3.69 0.89
N GLY A 121 9.93 -2.47 0.69
CA GLY A 121 10.15 -1.35 1.61
C GLY A 121 9.59 -1.54 3.02
N THR A 122 8.56 -2.38 3.22
CA THR A 122 8.06 -2.74 4.56
C THR A 122 9.11 -3.55 5.31
N PHE A 123 9.73 -4.52 4.64
CA PHE A 123 10.84 -5.31 5.19
C PHE A 123 12.07 -4.44 5.47
N ALA A 124 12.41 -3.53 4.54
CA ALA A 124 13.50 -2.59 4.73
C ALA A 124 13.29 -1.69 5.96
N PHE A 125 12.06 -1.21 6.18
CA PHE A 125 11.70 -0.46 7.38
C PHE A 125 11.88 -1.30 8.65
N VAL A 126 11.28 -2.48 8.73
CA VAL A 126 11.37 -3.35 9.91
C VAL A 126 12.82 -3.75 10.18
N SER A 127 13.59 -4.07 9.14
CA SER A 127 15.02 -4.37 9.27
C SER A 127 15.81 -3.21 9.87
N SER A 128 15.50 -1.96 9.48
CA SER A 128 16.18 -0.76 10.01
C SER A 128 15.94 -0.52 11.51
N THR A 129 14.89 -1.12 12.09
CA THR A 129 14.62 -1.04 13.54
C THR A 129 15.54 -1.93 14.38
N GLY A 130 16.24 -2.87 13.74
CA GLY A 130 17.04 -3.89 14.43
C GLY A 130 16.23 -4.98 15.15
N ASN A 131 14.90 -4.92 15.08
CA ASN A 131 14.01 -5.89 15.73
C ASN A 131 13.87 -7.17 14.88
N LYS A 132 14.72 -8.16 15.16
CA LYS A 132 14.73 -9.44 14.44
C LYS A 132 13.44 -10.26 14.64
N SER A 133 12.79 -10.15 15.80
CA SER A 133 11.54 -10.85 16.08
C SER A 133 10.42 -10.32 15.18
N LEU A 134 10.29 -9.00 15.10
CA LEU A 134 9.30 -8.34 14.24
C LEU A 134 9.54 -8.63 12.75
N LEU A 135 10.82 -8.68 12.34
CA LEU A 135 11.18 -9.05 10.96
C LEU A 135 10.75 -10.48 10.64
N LYS A 136 10.96 -11.40 11.59
CA LYS A 136 10.54 -12.79 11.46
C LYS A 136 9.02 -12.90 11.40
N GLU A 137 8.28 -12.21 12.27
CA GLU A 137 6.82 -12.17 12.24
C GLU A 137 6.27 -11.65 10.92
N LEU A 138 6.86 -10.58 10.38
CA LEU A 138 6.48 -10.04 9.06
C LEU A 138 6.74 -11.07 7.95
N ALA A 139 7.86 -11.79 7.99
CA ALA A 139 8.17 -12.84 7.02
C ALA A 139 7.18 -14.00 7.12
N ASP A 140 6.94 -14.50 8.33
CA ASP A 140 5.99 -15.59 8.58
C ASP A 140 4.56 -15.19 8.15
N TYR A 141 4.12 -13.97 8.45
CA TYR A 141 2.83 -13.45 8.00
C TYR A 141 2.75 -13.41 6.46
N THR A 142 3.80 -12.90 5.81
CA THR A 142 3.83 -12.77 4.35
C THR A 142 3.85 -14.13 3.67
N ILE A 143 4.63 -15.09 4.20
CA ILE A 143 4.65 -16.47 3.72
C ILE A 143 3.26 -17.10 3.86
N ASN A 144 2.64 -17.02 5.04
CA ASN A 144 1.31 -17.57 5.26
C ASN A 144 0.24 -16.98 4.35
N ARG A 145 0.37 -15.70 4.02
CA ARG A 145 -0.60 -14.97 3.20
C ARG A 145 -0.45 -15.25 1.70
N HIS A 146 0.77 -15.26 1.18
CA HIS A 146 1.05 -15.25 -0.26
C HIS A 146 1.76 -16.50 -0.78
N TYR A 147 2.46 -17.22 0.10
CA TYR A 147 3.33 -18.35 -0.23
C TYR A 147 3.08 -19.53 0.72
N SER A 148 1.81 -19.80 1.04
CA SER A 148 1.43 -20.80 2.04
C SER A 148 1.95 -22.21 1.74
N TYR A 149 2.29 -22.49 0.47
CA TYR A 149 2.86 -23.76 0.04
C TYR A 149 4.29 -24.00 0.53
N ILE A 150 5.02 -22.96 0.95
CA ILE A 150 6.38 -23.09 1.52
C ILE A 150 6.41 -22.94 3.06
N LYS A 151 5.28 -22.71 3.70
CA LYS A 151 5.21 -22.37 5.15
C LYS A 151 5.84 -23.40 6.08
N ASP A 152 5.77 -24.67 5.72
CA ASP A 152 6.25 -25.81 6.52
C ASP A 152 7.64 -26.29 6.07
N SER A 153 8.29 -25.63 5.09
CA SER A 153 9.65 -25.95 4.66
C SER A 153 10.68 -25.56 5.71
N GLU A 154 11.69 -26.39 5.92
CA GLU A 154 12.84 -26.08 6.78
C GLU A 154 13.60 -24.83 6.29
N ASN A 155 13.61 -24.57 4.98
CA ASN A 155 14.29 -23.47 4.35
C ASN A 155 13.33 -22.34 3.89
N LYS A 156 12.14 -22.22 4.52
CA LYS A 156 11.06 -21.33 4.08
C LYS A 156 11.48 -19.88 3.82
N TYR A 157 12.44 -19.31 4.55
CA TYR A 157 12.88 -17.92 4.34
C TYR A 157 13.76 -17.77 3.11
N ILE A 158 14.57 -18.78 2.78
CA ILE A 158 15.37 -18.78 1.55
C ILE A 158 14.46 -18.98 0.34
N GLU A 159 13.50 -19.89 0.47
CA GLU A 159 12.48 -20.14 -0.56
C GLU A 159 11.61 -18.89 -0.78
N PHE A 160 11.18 -18.23 0.30
CA PHE A 160 10.45 -16.96 0.21
C PHE A 160 11.25 -15.88 -0.52
N PHE A 161 12.55 -15.75 -0.23
CA PHE A 161 13.42 -14.81 -0.94
C PHE A 161 13.50 -15.15 -2.43
N LYS A 162 13.62 -16.43 -2.79
CA LYS A 162 13.60 -16.86 -4.20
C LYS A 162 12.29 -16.50 -4.89
N GLU A 163 11.14 -16.78 -4.25
CA GLU A 163 9.83 -16.45 -4.79
C GLU A 163 9.67 -14.93 -5.06
N VAL A 164 10.14 -14.10 -4.14
CA VAL A 164 10.09 -12.62 -4.30
C VAL A 164 10.98 -12.14 -5.44
N VAL A 165 12.12 -12.80 -5.68
CA VAL A 165 13.05 -12.43 -6.77
C VAL A 165 12.55 -12.90 -8.14
N LEU A 166 11.82 -14.02 -8.18
CA LEU A 166 11.32 -14.62 -9.44
C LEU A 166 9.98 -14.01 -9.89
N ASN A 167 9.29 -13.26 -9.03
CA ASN A 167 7.98 -12.67 -9.27
C ASN A 167 8.12 -11.23 -9.79
#